data_df9649ac2a7cc9026c80a0f5eccce485
#
_entry.id   df9649ac2a7cc9026c80a0f5eccce485
#
_cell.length_a   1.000
_cell.length_b   1.000
_cell.length_c   1.000
_cell.angle_alpha   90.00
_cell.angle_beta   90.00
_cell.angle_gamma   90.00
#
_symmetry.space_group_name_H-M   'P 1'
#
loop_
_entity.id
_entity.type
_entity.pdbx_description
1 polymer ?
#
loop_
_entity_poly.entity_id
_entity_poly.type
_entity_poly.pdbx_seq_one_letter_code
_entity_poly.pdbx_strand_id
1 'polypeptide(L)'
;MLFVATLTWFAMSQLKAFAIQQKTTGKTMTDIRLMTLDPGHFHAALVQKETLAGVSPQVHVYAPLGFDLVEHLKRISGFNNRKDNPTRWELEVHTGGDPLARMLREKPGNVVIIAGRNQGKIDRIKASIEGGINALVDKPWIIQAADFPKLEATFNTAEAKKLIAFDIMTERFEITTMLQRELINDPGVFGSIQKGSESDPAIYMESLHHLFKTVSGAVNVRPAWFFDVKQQGEGVSDVGTHLVDLVQWMVFPEQVIDYRKDVNVLSGKRWPTVMTRDEFKRVTNEPDFPAYLAGQVKGDKLDYFCNGSMTYALRGVHAKLDVIWNYEAPPGGGDTHLAWFKGTKSRIEVRQAQTHTIHVIPNEASQKAGVLAALQQKVAALQSKYPGVGVADEGDKLRVTFPDKYRDGHEAHFGQVASRFFDYLRDPKKLPVWEKPNMLAKYYTTTRGLELGYRSTTASR
;
A
#
# COMPACT_ATOMS: atom_id res chain seq x y z
N MET A 1 -36.98 35.38 -50.93
CA MET A 1 -37.49 34.16 -50.32
C MET A 1 -36.45 33.04 -50.21
N LEU A 2 -35.16 33.37 -50.12
CA LEU A 2 -34.06 32.38 -50.03
C LEU A 2 -33.25 32.38 -48.74
N PHE A 3 -33.60 33.25 -47.78
CA PHE A 3 -32.82 33.41 -46.52
C PHE A 3 -33.43 32.70 -45.28
N VAL A 4 -34.64 32.15 -45.40
CA VAL A 4 -35.30 31.46 -44.28
C VAL A 4 -35.08 29.94 -44.27
N ALA A 5 -34.72 29.35 -45.41
CA ALA A 5 -34.54 27.91 -45.54
C ALA A 5 -33.17 27.40 -44.99
N THR A 6 -32.15 28.23 -44.91
CA THR A 6 -30.81 27.85 -44.46
C THR A 6 -30.65 27.84 -42.93
N LEU A 7 -31.40 28.66 -42.20
CA LEU A 7 -31.36 28.69 -40.74
C LEU A 7 -32.09 27.52 -40.09
N THR A 8 -33.14 27.00 -40.72
CA THR A 8 -33.89 25.85 -40.19
C THR A 8 -33.13 24.53 -40.38
N TRP A 9 -32.29 24.42 -41.41
CA TRP A 9 -31.49 23.21 -41.64
C TRP A 9 -30.32 23.08 -40.67
N PHE A 10 -29.69 24.19 -40.30
CA PHE A 10 -28.60 24.24 -39.36
C PHE A 10 -29.06 23.96 -37.92
N ALA A 11 -30.26 24.45 -37.52
CA ALA A 11 -30.86 24.16 -36.23
C ALA A 11 -31.29 22.69 -36.07
N MET A 12 -31.76 22.04 -37.13
CA MET A 12 -32.14 20.62 -37.13
C MET A 12 -30.90 19.69 -37.13
N SER A 13 -29.77 20.11 -37.71
CA SER A 13 -28.53 19.33 -37.66
C SER A 13 -27.86 19.36 -36.28
N GLN A 14 -27.95 20.50 -35.57
CA GLN A 14 -27.46 20.61 -34.20
C GLN A 14 -28.34 19.85 -33.20
N LEU A 15 -29.63 19.82 -33.36
CA LEU A 15 -30.54 19.03 -32.54
C LEU A 15 -30.40 17.51 -32.76
N LYS A 16 -30.08 17.06 -33.98
CA LYS A 16 -29.74 15.65 -34.24
C LYS A 16 -28.40 15.25 -33.67
N ALA A 17 -27.36 16.13 -33.70
CA ALA A 17 -26.07 15.89 -33.08
C ALA A 17 -26.18 15.81 -31.55
N PHE A 18 -27.00 16.67 -30.92
CA PHE A 18 -27.24 16.63 -29.46
C PHE A 18 -28.05 15.38 -29.03
N ALA A 19 -28.99 14.92 -29.85
CA ALA A 19 -29.78 13.71 -29.61
C ALA A 19 -28.96 12.41 -29.83
N ILE A 20 -27.96 12.43 -30.67
CA ILE A 20 -27.05 11.27 -30.88
C ILE A 20 -26.03 11.16 -29.77
N GLN A 21 -25.64 12.26 -29.13
CA GLN A 21 -24.70 12.26 -27.99
C GLN A 21 -25.34 11.79 -26.66
N GLN A 22 -26.69 11.73 -26.59
CA GLN A 22 -27.43 11.18 -25.42
C GLN A 22 -27.78 9.70 -25.52
N LYS A 23 -27.46 9.02 -26.61
CA LYS A 23 -27.83 7.60 -26.83
C LYS A 23 -26.71 6.58 -26.72
N THR A 24 -25.53 6.96 -26.21
CA THR A 24 -24.40 6.04 -25.95
C THR A 24 -24.02 5.94 -24.47
N THR A 25 -25.00 5.99 -23.56
CA THR A 25 -24.79 5.68 -22.15
C THR A 25 -25.77 4.62 -21.70
N GLY A 26 -25.55 3.43 -22.16
CA GLY A 26 -26.40 2.29 -21.81
C GLY A 26 -25.65 0.99 -21.61
N LYS A 27 -24.41 1.03 -21.06
CA LYS A 27 -23.85 -0.14 -20.38
C LYS A 27 -24.05 0.14 -18.89
N THR A 28 -24.98 -0.55 -18.25
CA THR A 28 -25.14 -0.55 -16.80
C THR A 28 -23.76 -0.79 -16.18
N MET A 29 -23.14 0.28 -15.67
CA MET A 29 -21.92 0.16 -14.86
C MET A 29 -22.29 -0.74 -13.68
N THR A 30 -21.49 -1.73 -13.43
CA THR A 30 -21.68 -2.60 -12.27
C THR A 30 -21.75 -1.71 -11.04
N ASP A 31 -22.90 -1.71 -10.39
CA ASP A 31 -23.12 -0.90 -9.19
C ASP A 31 -22.28 -1.47 -8.07
N ILE A 32 -21.19 -0.75 -7.72
CA ILE A 32 -20.29 -1.12 -6.63
C ILE A 32 -20.86 -0.51 -5.36
N ARG A 33 -21.26 -1.37 -4.42
CA ARG A 33 -21.80 -1.00 -3.11
C ARG A 33 -20.83 -1.43 -2.04
N LEU A 34 -20.31 -0.44 -1.32
CA LEU A 34 -19.29 -0.63 -0.30
C LEU A 34 -19.90 -0.99 1.06
N MET A 35 -19.21 -1.88 1.74
CA MET A 35 -19.35 -2.14 3.17
C MET A 35 -17.99 -1.93 3.81
N THR A 36 -17.94 -1.34 5.00
CA THR A 36 -16.72 -1.22 5.79
C THR A 36 -16.85 -2.06 7.04
N LEU A 37 -15.90 -2.95 7.28
CA LEU A 37 -15.89 -3.84 8.43
C LEU A 37 -14.71 -3.50 9.34
N ASP A 38 -14.98 -3.20 10.61
CA ASP A 38 -13.98 -2.97 11.67
C ASP A 38 -12.90 -1.95 11.26
N PRO A 39 -13.26 -0.66 11.02
CA PRO A 39 -12.38 0.36 10.47
C PRO A 39 -11.42 0.95 11.53
N GLY A 40 -10.66 0.10 12.22
CA GLY A 40 -9.74 0.50 13.29
C GLY A 40 -8.46 1.19 12.81
N HIS A 41 -8.18 1.14 11.51
CA HIS A 41 -7.07 1.84 10.89
C HIS A 41 -7.60 2.90 9.91
N PHE A 42 -6.98 4.09 9.94
CA PHE A 42 -7.44 5.22 9.13
C PHE A 42 -7.45 4.96 7.61
N HIS A 43 -6.76 3.94 7.15
CA HIS A 43 -6.75 3.49 5.76
C HIS A 43 -8.16 3.13 5.25
N ALA A 44 -9.05 2.63 6.10
CA ALA A 44 -10.45 2.41 5.72
C ALA A 44 -11.11 3.67 5.15
N ALA A 45 -10.91 4.81 5.81
CA ALA A 45 -11.45 6.08 5.37
C ALA A 45 -10.73 6.60 4.11
N LEU A 46 -9.42 6.38 3.96
CA LEU A 46 -8.67 6.85 2.80
C LEU A 46 -9.12 6.24 1.47
N VAL A 47 -9.68 5.03 1.47
CA VAL A 47 -10.34 4.45 0.28
C VAL A 47 -11.51 5.32 -0.18
N GLN A 48 -12.14 6.06 0.73
CA GLN A 48 -13.27 6.94 0.50
C GLN A 48 -12.90 8.44 0.47
N LYS A 49 -11.58 8.75 0.42
CA LYS A 49 -11.11 10.15 0.42
C LYS A 49 -11.61 10.95 -0.79
N GLU A 50 -11.80 10.28 -1.92
CA GLU A 50 -12.30 10.88 -3.17
C GLU A 50 -13.59 10.19 -3.61
N THR A 51 -14.38 10.88 -4.41
CA THR A 51 -15.54 10.27 -5.09
C THR A 51 -15.04 9.30 -6.16
N LEU A 52 -15.51 8.07 -6.13
CA LEU A 52 -15.09 6.99 -7.02
C LEU A 52 -16.18 6.70 -8.07
N ALA A 53 -15.80 6.70 -9.34
CA ALA A 53 -16.74 6.50 -10.44
C ALA A 53 -17.42 5.11 -10.36
N GLY A 54 -18.76 5.08 -10.48
CA GLY A 54 -19.56 3.86 -10.46
C GLY A 54 -19.65 3.18 -9.10
N VAL A 55 -19.34 3.91 -8.03
CA VAL A 55 -19.51 3.46 -6.64
C VAL A 55 -20.70 4.19 -6.04
N SER A 56 -21.59 3.44 -5.38
CA SER A 56 -22.71 4.00 -4.64
C SER A 56 -22.23 4.96 -3.55
N PRO A 57 -22.83 6.14 -3.38
CA PRO A 57 -22.52 7.02 -2.26
C PRO A 57 -22.93 6.43 -0.91
N GLN A 58 -23.91 5.51 -0.88
CA GLN A 58 -24.34 4.83 0.32
C GLN A 58 -23.35 3.73 0.71
N VAL A 59 -22.83 3.81 1.95
CA VAL A 59 -21.84 2.87 2.48
C VAL A 59 -22.30 2.36 3.85
N HIS A 60 -22.33 1.05 4.02
CA HIS A 60 -22.70 0.42 5.28
C HIS A 60 -21.46 0.15 6.13
N VAL A 61 -21.42 0.66 7.34
CA VAL A 61 -20.29 0.52 8.27
C VAL A 61 -20.67 -0.41 9.43
N TYR A 62 -19.97 -1.52 9.56
CA TYR A 62 -20.18 -2.53 10.60
C TYR A 62 -19.02 -2.52 11.58
N ALA A 63 -19.24 -2.03 12.79
CA ALA A 63 -18.22 -1.96 13.84
C ALA A 63 -18.84 -1.84 15.23
N PRO A 64 -18.14 -2.28 16.30
CA PRO A 64 -18.53 -1.91 17.66
C PRO A 64 -18.47 -0.39 17.85
N LEU A 65 -19.32 0.14 18.72
CA LEU A 65 -19.22 1.53 19.14
C LEU A 65 -17.93 1.71 19.96
N GLY A 66 -17.08 2.61 19.54
CA GLY A 66 -15.79 2.88 20.19
C GLY A 66 -14.92 3.83 19.40
N PHE A 67 -13.70 4.03 19.89
CA PHE A 67 -12.71 4.95 19.32
C PHE A 67 -12.52 4.73 17.80
N ASP A 68 -12.33 3.49 17.37
CA ASP A 68 -12.04 3.13 15.99
C ASP A 68 -13.16 3.59 15.04
N LEU A 69 -14.42 3.34 15.39
CA LEU A 69 -15.58 3.77 14.62
C LEU A 69 -15.71 5.30 14.59
N VAL A 70 -15.57 5.96 15.76
CA VAL A 70 -15.68 7.43 15.85
C VAL A 70 -14.65 8.12 14.98
N GLU A 71 -13.41 7.68 15.00
CA GLU A 71 -12.34 8.24 14.16
C GLU A 71 -12.59 8.00 12.66
N HIS A 72 -13.16 6.85 12.28
CA HIS A 72 -13.58 6.61 10.90
C HIS A 72 -14.67 7.59 10.45
N LEU A 73 -15.73 7.73 11.24
CA LEU A 73 -16.84 8.65 10.94
C LEU A 73 -16.38 10.10 10.85
N LYS A 74 -15.50 10.53 11.74
CA LYS A 74 -14.90 11.87 11.75
C LYS A 74 -14.13 12.15 10.45
N ARG A 75 -13.35 11.18 9.95
CA ARG A 75 -12.60 11.33 8.69
C ARG A 75 -13.53 11.43 7.48
N ILE A 76 -14.55 10.57 7.39
CA ILE A 76 -15.52 10.63 6.30
C ILE A 76 -16.30 11.96 6.35
N SER A 77 -16.72 12.41 7.53
CA SER A 77 -17.34 13.72 7.70
C SER A 77 -16.40 14.84 7.24
N GLY A 78 -15.11 14.76 7.57
CA GLY A 78 -14.10 15.69 7.09
C GLY A 78 -14.01 15.74 5.55
N PHE A 79 -14.03 14.59 4.88
CA PHE A 79 -14.01 14.51 3.42
C PHE A 79 -15.28 15.08 2.78
N ASN A 80 -16.45 14.83 3.39
CA ASN A 80 -17.73 15.36 2.90
C ASN A 80 -17.84 16.89 3.05
N ASN A 81 -17.18 17.47 4.07
CA ASN A 81 -17.31 18.89 4.41
C ASN A 81 -16.08 19.74 4.05
N ARG A 82 -15.06 19.19 3.44
CA ARG A 82 -13.89 19.95 3.02
C ARG A 82 -14.23 20.94 1.90
N LYS A 83 -13.50 22.04 1.84
CA LYS A 83 -13.73 23.12 0.88
C LYS A 83 -13.47 22.67 -0.56
N ASP A 84 -12.38 21.92 -0.76
CA ASP A 84 -11.93 21.50 -2.08
C ASP A 84 -12.27 20.03 -2.32
N ASN A 85 -12.91 19.71 -3.43
CA ASN A 85 -13.36 18.37 -3.81
C ASN A 85 -14.15 17.61 -2.71
N PRO A 86 -15.23 18.19 -2.14
CA PRO A 86 -16.02 17.50 -1.13
C PRO A 86 -16.61 16.19 -1.70
N THR A 87 -16.57 15.14 -0.88
CA THR A 87 -17.29 13.90 -1.19
C THR A 87 -18.76 13.98 -0.73
N ARG A 88 -19.54 12.95 -1.03
CA ARG A 88 -20.96 12.87 -0.64
C ARG A 88 -21.30 11.46 -0.15
N TRP A 89 -20.45 10.92 0.73
CA TRP A 89 -20.71 9.60 1.30
C TRP A 89 -21.86 9.65 2.31
N GLU A 90 -22.78 8.74 2.17
CA GLU A 90 -23.93 8.54 3.05
C GLU A 90 -23.69 7.26 3.83
N LEU A 91 -23.41 7.40 5.15
CA LEU A 91 -23.04 6.26 5.98
C LEU A 91 -24.25 5.70 6.72
N GLU A 92 -24.51 4.41 6.55
CA GLU A 92 -25.41 3.64 7.39
C GLU A 92 -24.58 2.84 8.41
N VAL A 93 -24.67 3.21 9.69
CA VAL A 93 -23.80 2.70 10.74
C VAL A 93 -24.50 1.62 11.54
N HIS A 94 -23.91 0.43 11.57
CA HIS A 94 -24.42 -0.74 12.29
C HIS A 94 -23.48 -1.04 13.46
N THR A 95 -23.91 -0.63 14.65
CA THR A 95 -23.25 -0.96 15.92
C THR A 95 -23.89 -2.21 16.55
N GLY A 96 -23.12 -2.98 17.33
CA GLY A 96 -23.64 -4.15 18.04
C GLY A 96 -22.67 -5.31 18.09
N GLY A 97 -23.08 -6.43 18.70
CA GLY A 97 -22.20 -7.46 19.21
C GLY A 97 -21.31 -8.21 18.23
N ASP A 98 -21.78 -8.54 17.03
CA ASP A 98 -20.99 -9.25 16.02
C ASP A 98 -21.15 -8.57 14.65
N PRO A 99 -20.28 -7.61 14.33
CA PRO A 99 -20.34 -6.85 13.08
C PRO A 99 -20.16 -7.73 11.85
N LEU A 100 -19.30 -8.76 11.91
CA LEU A 100 -19.06 -9.66 10.78
C LEU A 100 -20.31 -10.52 10.50
N ALA A 101 -20.85 -11.19 11.51
CA ALA A 101 -22.04 -12.01 11.34
C ALA A 101 -23.25 -11.19 10.87
N ARG A 102 -23.40 -9.97 11.36
CA ARG A 102 -24.44 -9.05 10.91
C ARG A 102 -24.27 -8.67 9.46
N MET A 103 -23.07 -8.23 9.04
CA MET A 103 -22.76 -7.90 7.66
C MET A 103 -23.04 -9.07 6.70
N LEU A 104 -22.63 -10.28 7.09
CA LEU A 104 -22.83 -11.48 6.27
C LEU A 104 -24.31 -11.88 6.13
N ARG A 105 -25.15 -11.59 7.12
CA ARG A 105 -26.61 -11.82 7.03
C ARG A 105 -27.28 -10.79 6.13
N GLU A 106 -26.96 -9.51 6.31
CA GLU A 106 -27.64 -8.39 5.64
C GLU A 106 -27.16 -8.21 4.20
N LYS A 107 -25.86 -8.31 3.95
CA LYS A 107 -25.21 -8.18 2.63
C LYS A 107 -25.74 -7.02 1.76
N PRO A 108 -25.77 -5.79 2.27
CA PRO A 108 -26.30 -4.66 1.49
C PRO A 108 -25.35 -4.25 0.34
N GLY A 109 -24.10 -4.70 0.38
CA GLY A 109 -23.09 -4.40 -0.61
C GLY A 109 -22.46 -5.65 -1.24
N ASN A 110 -21.59 -5.45 -2.22
CA ASN A 110 -20.87 -6.48 -2.95
C ASN A 110 -19.34 -6.39 -2.79
N VAL A 111 -18.86 -5.37 -2.07
CA VAL A 111 -17.45 -5.15 -1.74
C VAL A 111 -17.35 -4.81 -0.26
N VAL A 112 -16.45 -5.49 0.45
CA VAL A 112 -16.07 -5.13 1.82
C VAL A 112 -14.68 -4.52 1.85
N ILE A 113 -14.54 -3.39 2.57
CA ILE A 113 -13.28 -2.79 2.96
C ILE A 113 -12.96 -3.25 4.38
N ILE A 114 -11.78 -3.85 4.59
CA ILE A 114 -11.31 -4.29 5.90
C ILE A 114 -9.98 -3.62 6.20
N ALA A 115 -9.96 -2.72 7.19
CA ALA A 115 -8.76 -2.00 7.60
C ALA A 115 -8.82 -1.73 9.12
N GLY A 116 -8.57 -2.75 9.89
CA GLY A 116 -8.58 -2.71 11.35
C GLY A 116 -7.45 -3.55 11.92
N ARG A 117 -7.71 -4.13 13.10
CA ARG A 117 -6.74 -5.02 13.75
C ARG A 117 -6.33 -6.16 12.83
N ASN A 118 -5.01 -6.46 12.83
CA ASN A 118 -4.45 -7.52 11.98
C ASN A 118 -4.67 -8.90 12.57
N GLN A 119 -4.83 -9.00 13.89
CA GLN A 119 -5.20 -10.26 14.53
C GLN A 119 -6.54 -10.78 14.00
N GLY A 120 -6.56 -12.00 13.51
CA GLY A 120 -7.76 -12.64 12.97
C GLY A 120 -8.33 -11.96 11.70
N LYS A 121 -7.58 -11.05 11.08
CA LYS A 121 -8.02 -10.40 9.83
C LYS A 121 -8.28 -11.40 8.73
N ILE A 122 -7.42 -12.42 8.60
CA ILE A 122 -7.60 -13.46 7.58
C ILE A 122 -8.91 -14.24 7.74
N ASP A 123 -9.39 -14.43 8.98
CA ASP A 123 -10.65 -15.10 9.22
C ASP A 123 -11.84 -14.25 8.76
N ARG A 124 -11.77 -12.92 8.93
CA ARG A 124 -12.78 -11.97 8.41
C ARG A 124 -12.79 -11.93 6.88
N ILE A 125 -11.59 -11.95 6.26
CA ILE A 125 -11.45 -12.00 4.78
C ILE A 125 -12.06 -13.31 4.26
N LYS A 126 -11.67 -14.45 4.85
CA LYS A 126 -12.16 -15.76 4.49
C LYS A 126 -13.70 -15.83 4.57
N ALA A 127 -14.27 -15.41 5.69
CA ALA A 127 -15.73 -15.40 5.89
C ALA A 127 -16.44 -14.49 4.86
N SER A 128 -15.87 -13.34 4.51
CA SER A 128 -16.44 -12.43 3.51
C SER A 128 -16.43 -13.09 2.12
N ILE A 129 -15.33 -13.71 1.71
CA ILE A 129 -15.21 -14.45 0.45
C ILE A 129 -16.16 -15.66 0.42
N GLU A 130 -16.23 -16.46 1.49
CA GLU A 130 -17.18 -17.56 1.62
C GLU A 130 -18.63 -17.07 1.55
N GLY A 131 -18.88 -15.89 2.09
CA GLY A 131 -20.14 -15.17 1.99
C GLY A 131 -20.50 -14.60 0.61
N GLY A 132 -19.62 -14.70 -0.39
CA GLY A 132 -19.88 -14.20 -1.74
C GLY A 132 -19.61 -12.70 -1.92
N ILE A 133 -18.74 -12.11 -1.10
CA ILE A 133 -18.41 -10.68 -1.08
C ILE A 133 -16.96 -10.48 -1.54
N ASN A 134 -16.73 -9.59 -2.50
CA ASN A 134 -15.37 -9.18 -2.88
C ASN A 134 -14.71 -8.38 -1.76
N ALA A 135 -13.39 -8.49 -1.60
CA ALA A 135 -12.70 -7.87 -0.49
C ALA A 135 -11.51 -6.99 -0.96
N LEU A 136 -11.53 -5.72 -0.57
CA LEU A 136 -10.41 -4.80 -0.65
C LEU A 136 -9.88 -4.59 0.76
N VAL A 137 -8.67 -5.06 1.03
CA VAL A 137 -8.21 -5.25 2.41
C VAL A 137 -6.86 -4.60 2.64
N ASP A 138 -6.76 -3.86 3.74
CA ASP A 138 -5.49 -3.28 4.17
C ASP A 138 -4.49 -4.35 4.62
N LYS A 139 -3.24 -4.13 4.27
CA LYS A 139 -2.12 -4.98 4.70
C LYS A 139 -1.82 -4.81 6.22
N PRO A 140 -1.21 -5.79 6.87
CA PRO A 140 -1.02 -7.17 6.44
C PRO A 140 -2.30 -8.00 6.64
N TRP A 141 -2.46 -9.06 5.85
CA TRP A 141 -3.59 -9.98 6.01
C TRP A 141 -3.34 -11.04 7.08
N ILE A 142 -2.07 -11.42 7.24
CA ILE A 142 -1.57 -12.31 8.28
C ILE A 142 -0.33 -11.70 8.94
N ILE A 143 -0.16 -11.92 10.23
CA ILE A 143 0.97 -11.44 11.03
C ILE A 143 1.84 -12.56 11.59
N GLN A 144 1.47 -13.80 11.31
CA GLN A 144 2.19 -15.00 11.75
C GLN A 144 2.10 -16.13 10.71
N ALA A 145 3.13 -16.96 10.62
CA ALA A 145 3.19 -18.03 9.64
C ALA A 145 2.12 -19.11 9.84
N ALA A 146 1.63 -19.32 11.06
CA ALA A 146 0.56 -20.26 11.36
C ALA A 146 -0.76 -19.98 10.62
N ASP A 147 -0.99 -18.72 10.20
CA ASP A 147 -2.18 -18.32 9.44
C ASP A 147 -2.02 -18.48 7.92
N PHE A 148 -0.82 -18.84 7.44
CA PHE A 148 -0.54 -18.96 6.00
C PHE A 148 -1.45 -19.97 5.28
N PRO A 149 -1.76 -21.16 5.83
CA PRO A 149 -2.71 -22.08 5.20
C PRO A 149 -4.12 -21.49 5.02
N LYS A 150 -4.56 -20.62 5.94
CA LYS A 150 -5.85 -19.91 5.80
C LYS A 150 -5.81 -18.92 4.64
N LEU A 151 -4.67 -18.25 4.45
CA LEU A 151 -4.46 -17.31 3.34
C LEU A 151 -4.56 -18.05 1.99
N GLU A 152 -3.87 -19.19 1.83
CA GLU A 152 -3.96 -20.01 0.61
C GLU A 152 -5.40 -20.47 0.37
N ALA A 153 -6.08 -20.99 1.39
CA ALA A 153 -7.46 -21.44 1.30
C ALA A 153 -8.42 -20.29 0.89
N THR A 154 -8.19 -19.09 1.41
CA THR A 154 -9.00 -17.91 1.08
C THR A 154 -8.87 -17.54 -0.39
N PHE A 155 -7.65 -17.51 -0.94
CA PHE A 155 -7.44 -17.25 -2.37
C PHE A 155 -8.03 -18.35 -3.27
N ASN A 156 -7.91 -19.63 -2.88
CA ASN A 156 -8.51 -20.73 -3.64
C ASN A 156 -10.05 -20.63 -3.64
N THR A 157 -10.65 -20.26 -2.52
CA THR A 157 -12.10 -20.01 -2.44
C THR A 157 -12.54 -18.82 -3.27
N ALA A 158 -11.77 -17.72 -3.25
CA ALA A 158 -12.06 -16.54 -4.07
C ALA A 158 -12.06 -16.89 -5.56
N GLU A 159 -11.04 -17.62 -6.01
CA GLU A 159 -10.92 -18.07 -7.41
C GLU A 159 -12.09 -18.98 -7.82
N ALA A 160 -12.41 -20.01 -6.99
CA ALA A 160 -13.52 -20.93 -7.24
C ALA A 160 -14.87 -20.21 -7.33
N LYS A 161 -15.07 -19.14 -6.56
CA LYS A 161 -16.28 -18.32 -6.55
C LYS A 161 -16.25 -17.15 -7.55
N LYS A 162 -15.16 -16.97 -8.29
CA LYS A 162 -14.93 -15.81 -9.20
C LYS A 162 -15.02 -14.47 -8.47
N LEU A 163 -14.54 -14.43 -7.23
CA LEU A 163 -14.45 -13.24 -6.41
C LEU A 163 -13.01 -12.71 -6.39
N ILE A 164 -12.86 -11.42 -6.13
CA ILE A 164 -11.55 -10.79 -6.02
C ILE A 164 -11.30 -10.43 -4.55
N ALA A 165 -10.19 -10.94 -4.04
CA ALA A 165 -9.58 -10.53 -2.78
C ALA A 165 -8.27 -9.81 -3.11
N PHE A 166 -8.17 -8.54 -2.75
CA PHE A 166 -7.07 -7.67 -3.17
C PHE A 166 -6.56 -6.84 -2.00
N ASP A 167 -5.23 -6.74 -1.86
CA ASP A 167 -4.63 -5.93 -0.81
C ASP A 167 -4.30 -4.50 -1.26
N ILE A 168 -4.26 -3.61 -0.28
CA ILE A 168 -3.99 -2.19 -0.52
C ILE A 168 -2.48 -1.96 -0.51
N MET A 169 -1.85 -2.02 -1.70
CA MET A 169 -0.42 -1.75 -1.90
C MET A 169 -0.22 -0.36 -2.54
N THR A 170 -0.17 0.65 -1.69
CA THR A 170 -0.10 2.08 -2.09
C THR A 170 1.23 2.47 -2.70
N GLU A 171 2.34 1.87 -2.26
CA GLU A 171 3.69 2.27 -2.66
C GLU A 171 4.00 2.02 -4.15
N ARG A 172 3.22 1.16 -4.81
CA ARG A 172 3.31 0.97 -6.27
C ARG A 172 2.87 2.20 -7.08
N PHE A 173 2.23 3.18 -6.43
CA PHE A 173 1.73 4.42 -7.06
C PHE A 173 2.60 5.65 -6.76
N GLU A 174 3.56 5.54 -5.86
CA GLU A 174 4.51 6.62 -5.59
C GLU A 174 5.41 6.86 -6.82
N ILE A 175 5.54 8.12 -7.24
CA ILE A 175 6.25 8.49 -8.47
C ILE A 175 7.70 8.01 -8.48
N THR A 176 8.40 8.11 -7.37
CA THR A 176 9.80 7.65 -7.27
C THR A 176 9.91 6.15 -7.43
N THR A 177 8.95 5.40 -6.90
CA THR A 177 8.84 3.94 -7.04
C THR A 177 8.53 3.54 -8.47
N MET A 178 7.59 4.23 -9.12
CA MET A 178 7.24 3.99 -10.52
C MET A 178 8.42 4.27 -11.45
N LEU A 179 9.11 5.38 -11.26
CA LEU A 179 10.29 5.72 -12.07
C LEU A 179 11.46 4.77 -11.77
N GLN A 180 11.69 4.40 -10.50
CA GLN A 180 12.71 3.40 -10.14
C GLN A 180 12.47 2.07 -10.87
N ARG A 181 11.21 1.58 -10.93
CA ARG A 181 10.85 0.39 -11.70
C ARG A 181 11.19 0.53 -13.19
N GLU A 182 10.87 1.68 -13.80
CA GLU A 182 11.19 1.95 -15.20
C GLU A 182 12.70 1.91 -15.47
N LEU A 183 13.51 2.41 -14.53
CA LEU A 183 14.98 2.48 -14.68
C LEU A 183 15.66 1.13 -14.47
N ILE A 184 15.26 0.35 -13.45
CA ILE A 184 15.87 -0.96 -13.18
C ILE A 184 15.51 -2.01 -14.24
N ASN A 185 14.47 -1.77 -15.04
CA ASN A 185 14.09 -2.60 -16.17
C ASN A 185 14.59 -2.07 -17.52
N ASP A 186 15.49 -1.07 -17.51
CA ASP A 186 16.15 -0.57 -18.72
C ASP A 186 17.59 -1.12 -18.82
N PRO A 187 17.88 -2.02 -19.77
CA PRO A 187 19.22 -2.61 -19.90
C PRO A 187 20.32 -1.61 -20.29
N GLY A 188 19.94 -0.47 -20.87
CA GLY A 188 20.88 0.60 -21.22
C GLY A 188 21.37 1.36 -19.99
N VAL A 189 20.44 1.67 -19.07
CA VAL A 189 20.67 2.40 -17.83
C VAL A 189 21.24 1.50 -16.73
N PHE A 190 20.57 0.38 -16.46
CA PHE A 190 20.82 -0.46 -15.31
C PHE A 190 21.68 -1.70 -15.61
N GLY A 191 21.58 -2.19 -16.84
CA GLY A 191 22.11 -3.50 -17.21
C GLY A 191 21.15 -4.60 -16.76
N SER A 192 21.65 -5.58 -16.01
CA SER A 192 20.87 -6.62 -15.36
C SER A 192 21.07 -6.55 -13.85
N ILE A 193 20.07 -6.99 -13.07
CA ILE A 193 20.17 -7.05 -11.60
C ILE A 193 21.32 -7.97 -11.19
N GLN A 194 22.15 -7.53 -10.26
CA GLN A 194 23.18 -8.38 -9.64
C GLN A 194 22.52 -9.36 -8.68
N LYS A 195 23.16 -10.48 -8.39
CA LYS A 195 22.65 -11.42 -7.41
C LYS A 195 22.95 -11.00 -5.97
N GLY A 196 24.12 -10.40 -5.75
CA GLY A 196 24.63 -10.10 -4.41
C GLY A 196 24.86 -11.35 -3.57
N SER A 197 25.00 -11.13 -2.27
CA SER A 197 25.13 -12.17 -1.25
C SER A 197 24.36 -11.75 0.02
N GLU A 198 24.33 -12.60 1.03
CA GLU A 198 23.71 -12.26 2.31
C GLU A 198 24.42 -11.08 3.00
N SER A 199 25.78 -11.04 2.92
CA SER A 199 26.60 -9.96 3.50
C SER A 199 26.70 -8.71 2.63
N ASP A 200 26.48 -8.82 1.32
CA ASP A 200 26.45 -7.71 0.36
C ASP A 200 25.26 -7.84 -0.61
N PRO A 201 24.04 -7.55 -0.14
CA PRO A 201 22.84 -7.75 -0.93
C PRO A 201 22.82 -6.83 -2.17
N ALA A 202 22.17 -7.34 -3.23
CA ALA A 202 21.96 -6.56 -4.44
C ALA A 202 20.83 -5.53 -4.28
N ILE A 203 19.97 -5.74 -3.28
CA ILE A 203 18.82 -4.88 -2.97
C ILE A 203 18.85 -4.55 -1.49
N TYR A 204 18.70 -3.27 -1.20
CA TYR A 204 18.46 -2.79 0.16
C TYR A 204 17.26 -1.86 0.16
N MET A 205 16.38 -2.05 1.11
CA MET A 205 15.28 -1.13 1.36
C MET A 205 15.12 -0.90 2.86
N GLU A 206 14.90 0.36 3.22
CA GLU A 206 14.63 0.79 4.58
C GLU A 206 13.36 1.64 4.60
N SER A 207 12.52 1.39 5.58
CA SER A 207 11.38 2.25 5.87
C SER A 207 11.46 2.67 7.33
N LEU A 208 11.65 3.97 7.57
CA LEU A 208 11.74 4.56 8.89
C LEU A 208 10.46 5.34 9.18
N HIS A 209 9.82 4.99 10.27
CA HIS A 209 8.57 5.54 10.73
C HIS A 209 8.69 6.17 12.12
N HIS A 210 7.69 6.97 12.50
CA HIS A 210 7.59 7.58 13.81
C HIS A 210 6.24 7.27 14.44
N LEU A 211 6.27 6.89 15.73
CA LEU A 211 5.06 6.59 16.51
C LEU A 211 4.29 7.88 16.78
N PHE A 212 4.99 8.91 17.21
CA PHE A 212 4.45 10.25 17.44
C PHE A 212 4.88 11.20 16.32
N LYS A 213 3.93 11.68 15.56
CA LYS A 213 4.14 12.62 14.45
C LYS A 213 2.88 13.44 14.18
N THR A 214 3.07 14.56 13.52
CA THR A 214 1.98 15.40 13.00
C THR A 214 1.68 15.00 11.55
N VAL A 215 0.41 14.80 11.23
CA VAL A 215 -0.08 14.51 9.89
C VAL A 215 -1.13 15.56 9.55
N SER A 216 -0.94 16.27 8.42
CA SER A 216 -1.86 17.34 7.99
C SER A 216 -2.14 18.40 9.08
N GLY A 217 -1.11 18.76 9.87
CA GLY A 217 -1.20 19.79 10.91
C GLY A 217 -1.80 19.31 12.25
N ALA A 218 -2.18 18.06 12.38
CA ALA A 218 -2.72 17.47 13.62
C ALA A 218 -1.87 16.30 14.12
N VAL A 219 -1.82 16.12 15.43
CA VAL A 219 -1.18 14.95 16.04
C VAL A 219 -1.91 13.68 15.58
N ASN A 220 -1.16 12.70 15.08
CA ASN A 220 -1.71 11.40 14.71
C ASN A 220 -1.89 10.53 15.96
N VAL A 221 -3.06 10.63 16.60
CA VAL A 221 -3.43 9.79 17.73
C VAL A 221 -3.63 8.36 17.27
N ARG A 222 -2.96 7.41 17.95
CA ARG A 222 -3.05 5.98 17.67
C ARG A 222 -3.94 5.28 18.71
N PRO A 223 -4.76 4.31 18.31
CA PRO A 223 -5.47 3.50 19.28
C PRO A 223 -4.48 2.68 20.11
N ALA A 224 -4.75 2.48 21.39
CA ALA A 224 -3.84 1.76 22.29
C ALA A 224 -3.54 0.32 21.82
N TRP A 225 -4.49 -0.36 21.17
CA TRP A 225 -4.29 -1.70 20.61
C TRP A 225 -3.19 -1.77 19.54
N PHE A 226 -2.86 -0.64 18.88
CA PHE A 226 -1.76 -0.57 17.91
C PHE A 226 -0.42 -0.99 18.51
N PHE A 227 -0.24 -0.77 19.81
CA PHE A 227 0.99 -1.11 20.55
C PHE A 227 1.03 -2.57 21.02
N ASP A 228 -0.01 -3.33 20.79
CA ASP A 228 -0.03 -4.77 21.02
C ASP A 228 0.37 -5.53 19.76
N VAL A 229 1.58 -6.08 19.75
CA VAL A 229 2.09 -6.85 18.59
C VAL A 229 1.25 -8.10 18.27
N LYS A 230 0.42 -8.57 19.20
CA LYS A 230 -0.54 -9.66 18.94
C LYS A 230 -1.72 -9.17 18.10
N GLN A 231 -2.09 -7.91 18.23
CA GLN A 231 -3.18 -7.29 17.47
C GLN A 231 -2.69 -6.62 16.19
N GLN A 232 -1.56 -5.88 16.25
CA GLN A 232 -1.02 -5.11 15.12
C GLN A 232 -0.04 -5.93 14.27
N GLY A 233 0.73 -6.82 14.88
CA GLY A 233 1.90 -7.42 14.26
C GLY A 233 3.16 -6.60 14.51
N GLU A 234 4.30 -7.15 14.12
CA GLU A 234 5.61 -6.51 14.23
C GLU A 234 6.04 -5.85 12.91
N GLY A 235 7.06 -5.00 12.93
CA GLY A 235 7.45 -4.18 11.79
C GLY A 235 7.65 -4.95 10.48
N VAL A 236 8.30 -6.13 10.53
CA VAL A 236 8.51 -6.95 9.33
C VAL A 236 7.20 -7.49 8.76
N SER A 237 6.25 -7.88 9.59
CA SER A 237 4.94 -8.36 9.12
C SER A 237 4.00 -7.22 8.70
N ASP A 238 4.18 -6.01 9.24
CA ASP A 238 3.35 -4.84 8.91
C ASP A 238 3.97 -4.06 7.72
N VAL A 239 4.97 -3.24 7.97
CA VAL A 239 5.61 -2.37 6.95
C VAL A 239 6.43 -3.18 5.95
N GLY A 240 7.07 -4.26 6.41
CA GLY A 240 7.85 -5.14 5.55
C GLY A 240 7.06 -5.72 4.37
N THR A 241 5.72 -5.80 4.46
CA THR A 241 4.87 -6.20 3.33
C THR A 241 5.03 -5.28 2.13
N HIS A 242 5.11 -3.96 2.32
CA HIS A 242 5.36 -3.02 1.23
C HIS A 242 6.73 -3.25 0.59
N LEU A 243 7.76 -3.45 1.41
CA LEU A 243 9.13 -3.62 0.91
C LEU A 243 9.28 -4.90 0.09
N VAL A 244 8.73 -6.02 0.56
CA VAL A 244 8.72 -7.28 -0.20
C VAL A 244 7.92 -7.15 -1.49
N ASP A 245 6.75 -6.52 -1.43
CA ASP A 245 5.91 -6.26 -2.59
C ASP A 245 6.66 -5.48 -3.67
N LEU A 246 7.37 -4.42 -3.28
CA LEU A 246 8.14 -3.59 -4.20
C LEU A 246 9.32 -4.35 -4.83
N VAL A 247 10.04 -5.18 -4.08
CA VAL A 247 11.11 -6.01 -4.65
C VAL A 247 10.55 -6.94 -5.73
N GLN A 248 9.46 -7.64 -5.45
CA GLN A 248 8.80 -8.53 -6.42
C GLN A 248 8.35 -7.75 -7.66
N TRP A 249 7.64 -6.66 -7.47
CA TRP A 249 7.03 -5.85 -8.53
C TRP A 249 8.05 -5.13 -9.41
N MET A 250 9.19 -4.74 -8.85
CA MET A 250 10.25 -4.03 -9.58
C MET A 250 11.17 -4.99 -10.35
N VAL A 251 11.64 -6.05 -9.67
CA VAL A 251 12.72 -6.90 -10.21
C VAL A 251 12.19 -7.98 -11.15
N PHE A 252 10.97 -8.47 -10.88
CA PHE A 252 10.33 -9.51 -11.67
C PHE A 252 8.95 -9.05 -12.17
N PRO A 253 8.90 -7.96 -12.98
CA PRO A 253 7.64 -7.37 -13.41
C PRO A 253 6.80 -8.39 -14.18
N GLU A 254 5.52 -8.48 -13.77
CA GLU A 254 4.50 -9.32 -14.43
C GLU A 254 4.81 -10.83 -14.44
N GLN A 255 5.75 -11.26 -13.60
CA GLN A 255 6.12 -12.66 -13.46
C GLN A 255 5.46 -13.29 -12.22
N VAL A 256 4.98 -14.52 -12.39
CA VAL A 256 4.48 -15.36 -11.30
C VAL A 256 5.64 -15.79 -10.41
N ILE A 257 5.56 -15.53 -9.11
CA ILE A 257 6.53 -15.97 -8.11
C ILE A 257 5.93 -17.15 -7.31
N ASP A 258 6.58 -18.30 -7.39
CA ASP A 258 6.24 -19.45 -6.55
C ASP A 258 7.06 -19.40 -5.26
N TYR A 259 6.42 -19.05 -4.15
CA TYR A 259 7.10 -18.89 -2.87
C TYR A 259 7.86 -20.14 -2.41
N ARG A 260 7.43 -21.35 -2.85
CA ARG A 260 8.08 -22.63 -2.48
C ARG A 260 9.42 -22.83 -3.19
N LYS A 261 9.60 -22.22 -4.37
CA LYS A 261 10.77 -22.41 -5.23
C LYS A 261 11.64 -21.18 -5.33
N ASP A 262 10.98 -20.02 -5.41
CA ASP A 262 11.64 -18.75 -5.76
C ASP A 262 12.12 -17.97 -4.54
N VAL A 263 11.56 -18.24 -3.33
CA VAL A 263 11.86 -17.50 -2.11
C VAL A 263 12.66 -18.36 -1.12
N ASN A 264 13.79 -17.81 -0.68
CA ASN A 264 14.60 -18.38 0.41
C ASN A 264 14.87 -17.29 1.46
N VAL A 265 14.20 -17.37 2.62
CA VAL A 265 14.39 -16.42 3.72
C VAL A 265 15.58 -16.90 4.57
N LEU A 266 16.61 -16.06 4.66
CA LEU A 266 17.92 -16.39 5.22
C LEU A 266 18.06 -16.00 6.69
N SER A 267 17.63 -14.76 7.03
CA SER A 267 17.74 -14.24 8.39
C SER A 267 16.59 -13.33 8.76
N GLY A 268 16.38 -13.17 10.06
CA GLY A 268 15.44 -12.23 10.66
C GLY A 268 15.96 -11.72 11.99
N LYS A 269 15.70 -10.44 12.26
CA LYS A 269 15.98 -9.80 13.55
C LYS A 269 14.79 -8.95 13.96
N ARG A 270 14.59 -8.80 15.26
CA ARG A 270 13.54 -7.97 15.85
C ARG A 270 14.03 -7.27 17.10
N TRP A 271 13.59 -6.04 17.33
CA TRP A 271 13.90 -5.28 18.54
C TRP A 271 12.80 -4.27 18.85
N PRO A 272 12.66 -3.86 20.14
CA PRO A 272 11.61 -2.92 20.50
C PRO A 272 12.06 -1.47 20.31
N THR A 273 11.07 -0.59 20.13
CA THR A 273 11.14 0.80 20.56
C THR A 273 10.59 0.86 21.96
N VAL A 274 11.40 1.37 22.88
CA VAL A 274 11.03 1.45 24.31
C VAL A 274 10.32 2.76 24.57
N MET A 275 9.14 2.70 25.20
CA MET A 275 8.31 3.86 25.49
C MET A 275 8.03 3.99 26.99
N THR A 276 8.09 5.22 27.47
CA THR A 276 7.60 5.58 28.81
C THR A 276 6.08 5.71 28.84
N ARG A 277 5.47 5.78 30.04
CA ARG A 277 4.04 6.02 30.20
C ARG A 277 3.60 7.37 29.60
N ASP A 278 4.42 8.42 29.78
CA ASP A 278 4.13 9.74 29.25
C ASP A 278 4.17 9.75 27.71
N GLU A 279 5.13 9.07 27.12
CA GLU A 279 5.20 8.90 25.65
C GLU A 279 3.99 8.11 25.12
N PHE A 280 3.59 7.03 25.79
CA PHE A 280 2.40 6.28 25.46
C PHE A 280 1.14 7.13 25.55
N LYS A 281 0.97 7.89 26.64
CA LYS A 281 -0.15 8.83 26.81
C LYS A 281 -0.17 9.90 25.72
N ARG A 282 0.99 10.46 25.34
CA ARG A 282 1.07 11.47 24.27
C ARG A 282 0.58 10.96 22.92
N VAL A 283 0.82 9.70 22.61
CA VAL A 283 0.49 9.12 21.30
C VAL A 283 -0.87 8.45 21.24
N THR A 284 -1.44 8.04 22.38
CA THR A 284 -2.72 7.31 22.45
C THR A 284 -3.85 8.10 23.11
N ASN A 285 -3.55 9.10 23.94
CA ASN A 285 -4.43 9.75 24.90
C ASN A 285 -4.87 8.84 26.07
N GLU A 286 -4.35 7.60 26.16
CA GLU A 286 -4.64 6.70 27.28
C GLU A 286 -3.71 7.05 28.46
N PRO A 287 -4.24 7.12 29.69
CA PRO A 287 -3.45 7.55 30.85
C PRO A 287 -2.39 6.53 31.28
N ASP A 288 -2.57 5.26 30.95
CA ASP A 288 -1.69 4.16 31.35
C ASP A 288 -1.69 3.03 30.30
N PHE A 289 -0.75 2.10 30.45
CA PHE A 289 -0.72 0.89 29.63
C PHE A 289 -1.92 -0.01 29.94
N PRO A 290 -2.76 -0.35 28.94
CA PRO A 290 -3.84 -1.31 29.13
C PRO A 290 -3.36 -2.68 29.59
N ALA A 291 -4.17 -3.42 30.34
CA ALA A 291 -3.81 -4.72 30.91
C ALA A 291 -3.33 -5.76 29.87
N TYR A 292 -3.83 -5.71 28.64
CA TYR A 292 -3.40 -6.62 27.57
C TYR A 292 -1.96 -6.37 27.12
N LEU A 293 -1.34 -5.23 27.46
CA LEU A 293 0.08 -4.93 27.20
C LEU A 293 1.03 -5.43 28.29
N ALA A 294 0.52 -5.96 29.41
CA ALA A 294 1.33 -6.35 30.57
C ALA A 294 2.51 -7.26 30.22
N GLY A 295 2.38 -8.14 29.22
CA GLY A 295 3.46 -9.01 28.77
C GLY A 295 4.61 -8.30 28.05
N GLN A 296 4.42 -7.04 27.64
CA GLN A 296 5.42 -6.20 26.97
C GLN A 296 5.96 -5.10 27.89
N VAL A 297 5.39 -4.92 29.10
CA VAL A 297 5.81 -3.93 30.07
C VAL A 297 6.94 -4.48 30.92
N LYS A 298 8.03 -3.71 31.05
CA LYS A 298 9.18 -3.99 31.91
C LYS A 298 9.44 -2.79 32.82
N GLY A 299 9.14 -2.97 34.11
CA GLY A 299 9.17 -1.86 35.06
C GLY A 299 8.10 -0.81 34.70
N ASP A 300 8.52 0.39 34.39
CA ASP A 300 7.68 1.53 34.00
C ASP A 300 7.65 1.79 32.48
N LYS A 301 8.22 0.89 31.67
CA LYS A 301 8.38 1.06 30.22
C LYS A 301 7.71 -0.05 29.44
N LEU A 302 7.25 0.28 28.23
CA LEU A 302 6.70 -0.63 27.25
C LEU A 302 7.76 -0.97 26.18
N ASP A 303 8.06 -2.26 26.02
CA ASP A 303 8.86 -2.78 24.89
C ASP A 303 7.95 -3.04 23.70
N TYR A 304 7.80 -2.06 22.81
CA TYR A 304 7.01 -2.23 21.58
C TYR A 304 7.88 -2.76 20.44
N PHE A 305 7.72 -4.06 20.10
CA PHE A 305 8.52 -4.76 19.08
C PHE A 305 8.05 -4.42 17.66
N CYS A 306 8.24 -3.18 17.26
CA CYS A 306 7.88 -2.65 15.94
C CYS A 306 9.03 -2.58 14.95
N ASN A 307 10.28 -2.86 15.38
CA ASN A 307 11.44 -2.86 14.51
C ASN A 307 11.80 -4.26 14.05
N GLY A 308 12.35 -4.36 12.84
CA GLY A 308 12.86 -5.62 12.34
C GLY A 308 13.72 -5.47 11.09
N SER A 309 14.57 -6.46 10.91
CA SER A 309 15.43 -6.61 9.72
C SER A 309 15.27 -8.02 9.19
N MET A 310 15.28 -8.20 7.89
CA MET A 310 15.35 -9.53 7.29
C MET A 310 16.19 -9.53 6.03
N THR A 311 16.83 -10.66 5.76
CA THR A 311 17.54 -10.95 4.50
C THR A 311 16.91 -12.17 3.85
N TYR A 312 16.67 -12.09 2.55
CA TYR A 312 16.15 -13.20 1.77
C TYR A 312 16.70 -13.17 0.34
N ALA A 313 16.63 -14.31 -0.34
CA ALA A 313 16.91 -14.40 -1.76
C ALA A 313 15.62 -14.68 -2.53
N LEU A 314 15.37 -13.90 -3.58
CA LEU A 314 14.29 -14.10 -4.55
C LEU A 314 14.91 -14.49 -5.88
N ARG A 315 14.72 -15.76 -6.30
CA ARG A 315 15.40 -16.33 -7.48
C ARG A 315 16.91 -16.12 -7.49
N GLY A 316 17.52 -16.20 -6.30
CA GLY A 316 18.95 -16.01 -6.10
C GLY A 316 19.40 -14.55 -6.07
N VAL A 317 18.51 -13.57 -6.16
CA VAL A 317 18.81 -12.14 -5.92
C VAL A 317 18.64 -11.86 -4.44
N HIS A 318 19.71 -11.46 -3.75
CA HIS A 318 19.69 -11.18 -2.32
C HIS A 318 19.17 -9.77 -2.03
N ALA A 319 18.20 -9.70 -1.12
CA ALA A 319 17.60 -8.47 -0.63
C ALA A 319 17.71 -8.40 0.89
N LYS A 320 18.03 -7.23 1.42
CA LYS A 320 17.94 -6.89 2.84
C LYS A 320 16.91 -5.79 3.03
N LEU A 321 16.01 -6.00 3.98
CA LEU A 321 14.93 -5.07 4.31
C LEU A 321 15.01 -4.70 5.78
N ASP A 322 14.96 -3.39 6.08
CA ASP A 322 14.94 -2.85 7.44
C ASP A 322 13.65 -2.04 7.65
N VAL A 323 12.96 -2.32 8.73
CA VAL A 323 11.80 -1.55 9.22
C VAL A 323 12.15 -0.97 10.57
N ILE A 324 12.12 0.35 10.67
CA ILE A 324 12.53 1.08 11.86
C ILE A 324 11.40 2.01 12.30
N TRP A 325 11.07 1.98 13.58
CA TRP A 325 10.13 2.88 14.22
C TRP A 325 10.81 3.63 15.37
N ASN A 326 11.05 4.91 15.17
CA ASN A 326 11.45 5.80 16.26
C ASN A 326 10.21 6.32 16.99
N TYR A 327 10.39 6.80 18.22
CA TYR A 327 9.25 7.34 18.96
C TYR A 327 8.73 8.62 18.30
N GLU A 328 9.54 9.63 18.12
CA GLU A 328 9.12 10.96 17.66
C GLU A 328 9.89 11.41 16.42
N ALA A 329 9.17 11.98 15.46
CA ALA A 329 9.78 12.58 14.29
C ALA A 329 10.54 13.87 14.69
N PRO A 330 11.70 14.16 14.06
CA PRO A 330 12.38 15.42 14.28
C PRO A 330 11.50 16.58 13.79
N PRO A 331 11.69 17.81 14.33
CA PRO A 331 10.92 18.98 13.93
C PRO A 331 10.92 19.17 12.40
N GLY A 332 9.74 19.28 11.79
CA GLY A 332 9.57 19.36 10.34
C GLY A 332 9.91 18.10 9.56
N GLY A 333 10.29 17.02 10.25
CA GLY A 333 10.53 15.72 9.64
C GLY A 333 9.29 14.84 9.58
N GLY A 334 9.43 13.69 8.95
CA GLY A 334 8.39 12.67 8.82
C GLY A 334 8.99 11.30 8.60
N ASP A 335 8.17 10.37 8.15
CA ASP A 335 8.65 9.05 7.76
C ASP A 335 9.57 9.17 6.54
N THR A 336 10.55 8.25 6.43
CA THR A 336 11.50 8.22 5.31
C THR A 336 11.58 6.83 4.70
N HIS A 337 11.95 6.80 3.42
CA HIS A 337 12.21 5.56 2.71
C HIS A 337 13.52 5.68 1.93
N LEU A 338 14.34 4.64 2.02
CA LEU A 338 15.55 4.46 1.23
C LEU A 338 15.45 3.13 0.48
N ALA A 339 15.72 3.16 -0.81
CA ALA A 339 15.82 1.94 -1.61
C ALA A 339 16.96 2.05 -2.60
N TRP A 340 17.80 1.02 -2.69
CA TRP A 340 18.75 0.92 -3.77
C TRP A 340 18.83 -0.50 -4.35
N PHE A 341 19.08 -0.55 -5.66
CA PHE A 341 19.21 -1.76 -6.46
C PHE A 341 20.51 -1.71 -7.23
N LYS A 342 21.32 -2.76 -7.17
CA LYS A 342 22.59 -2.89 -7.86
C LYS A 342 22.41 -3.60 -9.20
N GLY A 343 22.59 -2.87 -10.28
CA GLY A 343 22.71 -3.40 -11.64
C GLY A 343 24.14 -3.60 -12.08
N THR A 344 24.35 -4.23 -13.23
CA THR A 344 25.71 -4.43 -13.81
C THR A 344 26.31 -3.17 -14.39
N LYS A 345 25.52 -2.11 -14.65
CA LYS A 345 26.01 -0.81 -15.17
C LYS A 345 25.88 0.32 -14.15
N SER A 346 24.81 0.32 -13.37
CA SER A 346 24.57 1.37 -12.38
C SER A 346 23.82 0.85 -11.16
N ARG A 347 23.86 1.60 -10.06
CA ARG A 347 22.98 1.48 -8.93
C ARG A 347 21.89 2.53 -9.04
N ILE A 348 20.63 2.13 -8.86
CA ILE A 348 19.49 3.06 -8.79
C ILE A 348 19.12 3.24 -7.32
N GLU A 349 19.19 4.49 -6.84
CA GLU A 349 18.90 4.85 -5.46
C GLU A 349 17.72 5.82 -5.39
N VAL A 350 16.74 5.52 -4.52
CA VAL A 350 15.60 6.37 -4.19
C VAL A 350 15.70 6.76 -2.71
N ARG A 351 15.49 8.04 -2.43
CA ARG A 351 15.29 8.56 -1.07
C ARG A 351 14.00 9.36 -1.05
N GLN A 352 13.10 8.98 -0.15
CA GLN A 352 11.89 9.72 0.18
C GLN A 352 12.08 10.29 1.58
N ALA A 353 12.14 11.59 1.67
CA ALA A 353 12.26 12.38 2.90
C ALA A 353 11.52 13.71 2.67
N GLN A 354 11.95 14.81 3.26
CA GLN A 354 11.41 16.15 2.93
C GLN A 354 11.49 16.45 1.41
N THR A 355 12.57 15.98 0.75
CA THR A 355 12.70 15.99 -0.70
C THR A 355 12.85 14.56 -1.20
N HIS A 356 12.10 14.22 -2.25
CA HIS A 356 12.22 12.92 -2.90
C HIS A 356 13.25 12.99 -4.01
N THR A 357 14.19 12.06 -4.02
CA THR A 357 15.26 12.00 -5.03
C THR A 357 15.38 10.61 -5.63
N ILE A 358 15.75 10.59 -6.91
CA ILE A 358 16.12 9.37 -7.64
C ILE A 358 17.49 9.61 -8.26
N HIS A 359 18.46 8.77 -7.92
CA HIS A 359 19.80 8.82 -8.47
C HIS A 359 20.14 7.55 -9.25
N VAL A 360 20.71 7.73 -10.41
CA VAL A 360 21.40 6.69 -11.19
C VAL A 360 22.89 6.90 -10.97
N ILE A 361 23.54 5.93 -10.34
CA ILE A 361 24.95 6.01 -9.97
C ILE A 361 25.70 4.96 -10.79
N PRO A 362 26.45 5.36 -11.83
CA PRO A 362 27.25 4.43 -12.62
C PRO A 362 28.24 3.66 -11.73
N ASN A 363 28.42 2.35 -11.99
CA ASN A 363 29.34 1.54 -11.17
C ASN A 363 30.79 1.96 -11.36
N GLU A 364 31.14 2.41 -12.56
CA GLU A 364 32.48 2.86 -12.92
C GLU A 364 32.41 4.22 -13.62
N ALA A 365 33.39 5.09 -13.37
CA ALA A 365 33.48 6.40 -14.01
C ALA A 365 33.50 6.29 -15.56
N SER A 366 34.13 5.25 -16.10
CA SER A 366 34.18 4.95 -17.55
C SER A 366 32.81 4.63 -18.15
N GLN A 367 31.87 4.14 -17.36
CA GLN A 367 30.49 3.82 -17.81
C GLN A 367 29.57 5.03 -17.82
N LYS A 368 29.95 6.14 -17.16
CA LYS A 368 29.07 7.29 -16.95
C LYS A 368 28.49 7.86 -18.24
N ALA A 369 29.31 8.07 -19.25
CA ALA A 369 28.86 8.64 -20.52
C ALA A 369 27.81 7.76 -21.22
N GLY A 370 28.01 6.45 -21.21
CA GLY A 370 27.08 5.48 -21.78
C GLY A 370 25.77 5.40 -20.98
N VAL A 371 25.85 5.39 -19.65
CA VAL A 371 24.67 5.39 -18.77
C VAL A 371 23.88 6.69 -18.91
N LEU A 372 24.55 7.86 -18.98
CA LEU A 372 23.89 9.15 -19.21
C LEU A 372 23.13 9.17 -20.54
N ALA A 373 23.76 8.73 -21.63
CA ALA A 373 23.11 8.68 -22.94
C ALA A 373 21.87 7.75 -22.94
N ALA A 374 22.00 6.57 -22.33
CA ALA A 374 20.88 5.64 -22.17
C ALA A 374 19.76 6.22 -21.29
N LEU A 375 20.11 6.90 -20.19
CA LEU A 375 19.15 7.54 -19.31
C LEU A 375 18.39 8.68 -20.01
N GLN A 376 19.07 9.49 -20.81
CA GLN A 376 18.44 10.55 -21.61
C GLN A 376 17.46 9.94 -22.62
N GLN A 377 17.83 8.86 -23.29
CA GLN A 377 16.94 8.14 -24.21
C GLN A 377 15.72 7.55 -23.48
N LYS A 378 15.93 6.90 -22.32
CA LYS A 378 14.85 6.38 -21.48
C LYS A 378 13.89 7.48 -21.06
N VAL A 379 14.41 8.60 -20.57
CA VAL A 379 13.60 9.77 -20.15
C VAL A 379 12.82 10.37 -21.32
N ALA A 380 13.41 10.43 -22.52
CA ALA A 380 12.69 10.84 -23.72
C ALA A 380 11.52 9.90 -24.05
N ALA A 381 11.70 8.59 -23.92
CA ALA A 381 10.63 7.61 -24.11
C ALA A 381 9.52 7.72 -23.02
N LEU A 382 9.88 8.13 -21.82
CA LEU A 382 8.94 8.29 -20.71
C LEU A 382 8.07 9.56 -20.80
N GLN A 383 8.35 10.50 -21.73
CA GLN A 383 7.57 11.74 -21.85
C GLN A 383 6.08 11.51 -22.16
N SER A 384 5.72 10.44 -22.85
CA SER A 384 4.33 10.09 -23.12
C SER A 384 3.56 9.69 -21.84
N LYS A 385 4.24 9.06 -20.89
CA LYS A 385 3.67 8.56 -19.65
C LYS A 385 3.87 9.54 -18.48
N TYR A 386 5.03 10.19 -18.43
CA TYR A 386 5.43 11.11 -17.36
C TYR A 386 6.00 12.41 -17.97
N PRO A 387 5.15 13.28 -18.59
CA PRO A 387 5.60 14.54 -19.19
C PRO A 387 6.34 15.42 -18.20
N GLY A 388 7.54 15.86 -18.57
CA GLY A 388 8.38 16.75 -17.76
C GLY A 388 9.40 16.05 -16.87
N VAL A 389 9.50 14.71 -16.91
CA VAL A 389 10.62 13.99 -16.30
C VAL A 389 11.91 14.34 -17.04
N GLY A 390 13.00 14.59 -16.31
CA GLY A 390 14.27 15.01 -16.85
C GLY A 390 15.47 14.36 -16.20
N VAL A 391 16.67 14.73 -16.62
CA VAL A 391 17.96 14.28 -16.07
C VAL A 391 18.83 15.49 -15.75
N ALA A 392 19.43 15.53 -14.57
CA ALA A 392 20.48 16.45 -14.18
C ALA A 392 21.77 15.67 -13.88
N ASP A 393 22.88 16.11 -14.46
CA ASP A 393 24.21 15.57 -14.14
C ASP A 393 24.75 16.26 -12.87
N GLU A 394 25.00 15.48 -11.82
CA GLU A 394 25.52 15.96 -10.53
C GLU A 394 26.96 15.45 -10.25
N GLY A 395 27.74 15.23 -11.30
CA GLY A 395 29.15 14.79 -11.20
C GLY A 395 29.28 13.28 -11.15
N ASP A 396 29.34 12.67 -9.97
CA ASP A 396 29.47 11.22 -9.80
C ASP A 396 28.15 10.45 -9.98
N LYS A 397 27.03 11.15 -9.98
CA LYS A 397 25.68 10.60 -10.11
C LYS A 397 24.80 11.42 -11.04
N LEU A 398 23.75 10.79 -11.52
CA LEU A 398 22.74 11.39 -12.39
C LEU A 398 21.41 11.45 -11.63
N ARG A 399 20.85 12.64 -11.46
CA ARG A 399 19.55 12.80 -10.81
C ARG A 399 18.43 12.78 -11.82
N VAL A 400 17.43 11.92 -11.61
CA VAL A 400 16.17 11.97 -12.35
C VAL A 400 15.26 13.01 -11.71
N THR A 401 14.85 14.01 -12.47
CA THR A 401 13.97 15.09 -12.04
C THR A 401 12.54 14.83 -12.52
N PHE A 402 11.55 15.25 -11.74
CA PHE A 402 10.13 15.14 -12.09
C PHE A 402 9.34 16.31 -11.52
N PRO A 403 8.28 16.75 -12.23
CA PRO A 403 7.41 17.85 -11.78
C PRO A 403 6.66 17.52 -10.49
N ASP A 404 6.38 18.57 -9.70
CA ASP A 404 5.66 18.43 -8.42
C ASP A 404 4.23 17.91 -8.58
N LYS A 405 3.61 18.06 -9.76
CA LYS A 405 2.29 17.51 -10.05
C LYS A 405 2.17 15.99 -9.88
N TYR A 406 3.29 15.27 -9.82
CA TYR A 406 3.32 13.82 -9.56
C TYR A 406 3.47 13.47 -8.08
N ARG A 407 3.60 14.48 -7.20
CA ARG A 407 3.71 14.30 -5.76
C ARG A 407 2.34 14.40 -5.10
N ASP A 408 1.44 13.51 -5.46
CA ASP A 408 0.04 13.51 -4.98
C ASP A 408 -0.08 13.10 -3.51
N GLY A 409 1.02 12.59 -2.93
CA GLY A 409 1.09 12.16 -1.54
C GLY A 409 0.44 10.81 -1.29
N HIS A 410 0.90 10.16 -0.22
CA HIS A 410 0.52 8.79 0.15
C HIS A 410 -0.99 8.56 0.24
N GLU A 411 -1.74 9.54 0.74
CA GLU A 411 -3.20 9.40 0.90
C GLU A 411 -3.96 9.27 -0.42
N ALA A 412 -3.47 9.88 -1.52
CA ALA A 412 -4.10 9.78 -2.83
C ALA A 412 -3.96 8.37 -3.42
N HIS A 413 -2.90 7.67 -3.06
CA HIS A 413 -2.62 6.32 -3.57
C HIS A 413 -3.69 5.29 -3.17
N PHE A 414 -4.42 5.52 -2.06
CA PHE A 414 -5.56 4.65 -1.68
C PHE A 414 -6.69 4.69 -2.69
N GLY A 415 -7.02 5.87 -3.19
CA GLY A 415 -8.00 6.05 -4.27
C GLY A 415 -7.54 5.40 -5.57
N GLN A 416 -6.24 5.45 -5.88
CA GLN A 416 -5.66 4.83 -7.07
C GLN A 416 -5.70 3.30 -6.99
N VAL A 417 -5.38 2.70 -5.83
CA VAL A 417 -5.55 1.26 -5.58
C VAL A 417 -7.02 0.85 -5.69
N ALA A 418 -7.92 1.60 -5.06
CA ALA A 418 -9.35 1.32 -5.10
C ALA A 418 -9.90 1.38 -6.52
N SER A 419 -9.53 2.41 -7.30
CA SER A 419 -9.93 2.54 -8.70
C SER A 419 -9.46 1.34 -9.53
N ARG A 420 -8.21 0.89 -9.36
CA ARG A 420 -7.68 -0.30 -10.02
C ARG A 420 -8.44 -1.57 -9.64
N PHE A 421 -8.72 -1.75 -8.35
CA PHE A 421 -9.53 -2.87 -7.88
C PHE A 421 -10.94 -2.87 -8.47
N PHE A 422 -11.58 -1.70 -8.57
CA PHE A 422 -12.91 -1.59 -9.19
C PHE A 422 -12.87 -1.85 -10.69
N ASP A 423 -11.77 -1.52 -11.38
CA ASP A 423 -11.58 -1.91 -12.78
C ASP A 423 -11.47 -3.43 -12.94
N TYR A 424 -10.84 -4.13 -12.01
CA TYR A 424 -10.80 -5.60 -11.98
C TYR A 424 -12.18 -6.21 -11.71
N LEU A 425 -13.01 -5.58 -10.86
CA LEU A 425 -14.39 -6.03 -10.63
C LEU A 425 -15.25 -5.87 -11.89
N ARG A 426 -15.07 -4.79 -12.65
CA ARG A 426 -15.80 -4.53 -13.90
C ARG A 426 -15.33 -5.43 -15.04
N ASP A 427 -14.06 -5.72 -15.08
CA ASP A 427 -13.43 -6.59 -16.07
C ASP A 427 -12.38 -7.50 -15.41
N PRO A 428 -12.78 -8.68 -14.92
CA PRO A 428 -11.87 -9.62 -14.26
C PRO A 428 -10.68 -10.08 -15.12
N LYS A 429 -10.74 -9.92 -16.43
CA LYS A 429 -9.62 -10.25 -17.34
C LYS A 429 -8.43 -9.30 -17.17
N LYS A 430 -8.66 -8.12 -16.60
CA LYS A 430 -7.59 -7.14 -16.30
C LYS A 430 -6.79 -7.50 -15.06
N LEU A 431 -7.31 -8.37 -14.17
CA LEU A 431 -6.57 -8.81 -13.00
C LEU A 431 -5.38 -9.68 -13.44
N PRO A 432 -4.14 -9.23 -13.18
CA PRO A 432 -2.97 -9.97 -13.64
C PRO A 432 -2.86 -11.34 -12.96
N VAL A 433 -2.48 -12.35 -13.73
CA VAL A 433 -2.33 -13.72 -13.25
C VAL A 433 -1.24 -13.87 -12.17
N TRP A 434 -0.31 -12.94 -12.10
CA TRP A 434 0.77 -12.92 -11.12
C TRP A 434 0.38 -12.30 -9.76
N GLU A 435 -0.73 -11.56 -9.65
CA GLU A 435 -1.09 -10.89 -8.38
C GLU A 435 -1.29 -11.88 -7.23
N LYS A 436 -2.13 -12.90 -7.40
CA LYS A 436 -2.37 -13.92 -6.36
C LYS A 436 -1.08 -14.64 -5.92
N PRO A 437 -0.26 -15.22 -6.83
CA PRO A 437 1.00 -15.85 -6.44
C PRO A 437 1.97 -14.90 -5.73
N ASN A 438 2.06 -13.66 -6.20
CA ASN A 438 2.97 -12.67 -5.61
C ASN A 438 2.49 -12.19 -4.23
N MET A 439 1.17 -12.08 -4.01
CA MET A 439 0.62 -11.86 -2.67
C MET A 439 0.95 -13.01 -1.72
N LEU A 440 0.84 -14.26 -2.15
CA LEU A 440 1.25 -15.43 -1.36
C LEU A 440 2.75 -15.37 -1.05
N ALA A 441 3.59 -15.11 -2.04
CA ALA A 441 5.04 -15.00 -1.87
C ALA A 441 5.42 -13.88 -0.88
N LYS A 442 4.75 -12.74 -0.95
CA LYS A 442 4.93 -11.62 -0.04
C LYS A 442 4.64 -12.00 1.41
N TYR A 443 3.47 -12.54 1.68
CA TYR A 443 3.08 -12.91 3.05
C TYR A 443 3.88 -14.11 3.59
N TYR A 444 4.28 -15.04 2.73
CA TYR A 444 5.24 -16.10 3.12
C TYR A 444 6.57 -15.49 3.56
N THR A 445 7.13 -14.57 2.77
CA THR A 445 8.43 -13.95 3.03
C THR A 445 8.42 -13.19 4.36
N THR A 446 7.42 -12.34 4.58
CA THR A 446 7.35 -11.50 5.79
C THR A 446 7.12 -12.32 7.06
N THR A 447 6.21 -13.29 7.03
CA THR A 447 5.94 -14.13 8.20
C THR A 447 7.09 -15.08 8.51
N ARG A 448 7.79 -15.59 7.48
CA ARG A 448 8.98 -16.41 7.69
C ARG A 448 10.16 -15.62 8.23
N GLY A 449 10.35 -14.36 7.75
CA GLY A 449 11.35 -13.43 8.30
C GLY A 449 11.13 -13.16 9.79
N LEU A 450 9.87 -12.96 10.16
CA LEU A 450 9.49 -12.78 11.57
C LEU A 450 9.76 -14.02 12.42
N GLU A 451 9.44 -15.23 11.94
CA GLU A 451 9.77 -16.47 12.66
C GLU A 451 11.27 -16.61 12.94
N LEU A 452 12.12 -16.30 11.95
CA LEU A 452 13.56 -16.30 12.13
C LEU A 452 14.01 -15.24 13.15
N GLY A 453 13.36 -14.08 13.17
CA GLY A 453 13.57 -13.03 14.16
C GLY A 453 13.25 -13.50 15.59
N TYR A 454 12.20 -14.25 15.80
CA TYR A 454 11.89 -14.86 17.11
C TYR A 454 12.95 -15.86 17.55
N ARG A 455 13.40 -16.75 16.64
CA ARG A 455 14.44 -17.74 16.94
C ARG A 455 15.78 -17.08 17.32
N SER A 456 16.21 -16.03 16.61
CA SER A 456 17.43 -15.30 16.91
C SER A 456 17.38 -14.63 18.28
N THR A 457 16.24 -14.05 18.65
CA THR A 457 16.07 -13.40 19.97
C THR A 457 16.07 -14.40 21.13
N THR A 458 15.60 -15.64 20.90
CA THR A 458 15.58 -16.68 21.94
C THR A 458 16.96 -17.32 22.14
N ALA A 459 17.75 -17.44 21.07
CA ALA A 459 19.12 -18.00 21.13
C ALA A 459 20.13 -17.05 21.80
N SER A 460 19.81 -15.76 21.92
CA SER A 460 20.67 -14.73 22.55
C SER A 460 20.37 -14.50 24.04
N ARG A 461 19.43 -15.23 24.62
CA ARG A 461 19.09 -15.28 26.05
C ARG A 461 19.59 -16.58 26.70
#